data_fd77eac97c1bc0bc925e238461fb3f89
#
_entry.id   fd77eac97c1bc0bc925e238461fb3f89
#
_cell.length_a   1.000
_cell.length_b   1.000
_cell.length_c   1.000
_cell.angle_alpha   90.00
_cell.angle_beta   90.00
_cell.angle_gamma   90.00
#
_symmetry.space_group_name_H-M   'P 1'
#
loop_
_entity.id
_entity.type
_entity.pdbx_description
1 polymer ?
#
loop_
_entity_poly.entity_id
_entity_poly.type
_entity_poly.pdbx_seq_one_letter_code
_entity_poly.pdbx_strand_id
1 'polypeptide(L)'
;IKNRLILPYLDVDLDYYDLGIENRDATDDQVTVDAAKAIQREHVGVKCATITPDEARVKEFGLKKMWKSPNGTIRNILGGTIFREPIVMSNVPRLVPGWTKPIVVARHAFGDQYKATDFKVPGAGTLTVTFTPEDGSEPIEHVVYNYGPDGGVAQVQYNVNDSIRGFARACFNYGLMRGYPVYLSTKNTILKAYDGQFKDTFAEVFENEYKDKYEAAGLTYEHRLIDDMVASSLKWHGGYIWACKNYDGD
;
A
#
# COMPACT_ATOMS: atom_id res chain seq x y z
N ILE A 1 -20.20 -14.75 -8.69
CA ILE A 1 -19.15 -15.51 -7.99
C ILE A 1 -19.80 -16.45 -7.00
N LYS A 2 -20.49 -15.97 -5.93
CA LYS A 2 -21.10 -16.74 -4.84
C LYS A 2 -21.83 -18.02 -5.34
N ASN A 3 -22.89 -17.86 -6.14
CA ASN A 3 -23.79 -18.96 -6.51
C ASN A 3 -23.27 -19.86 -7.66
N ARG A 4 -22.21 -19.44 -8.38
CA ARG A 4 -21.72 -20.19 -9.55
C ARG A 4 -20.29 -20.70 -9.41
N LEU A 5 -19.48 -20.11 -8.53
CA LEU A 5 -18.05 -20.45 -8.38
C LEU A 5 -17.67 -20.90 -6.97
N ILE A 6 -18.47 -20.60 -5.95
CA ILE A 6 -18.15 -20.97 -4.57
C ILE A 6 -19.09 -22.07 -4.09
N LEU A 7 -20.37 -21.77 -3.88
CA LEU A 7 -21.32 -22.68 -3.26
C LEU A 7 -21.57 -24.02 -4.01
N PRO A 8 -21.40 -24.14 -5.33
CA PRO A 8 -21.51 -25.43 -6.00
C PRO A 8 -20.36 -26.40 -5.69
N TYR A 9 -19.23 -25.91 -5.17
CA TYR A 9 -18.00 -26.68 -5.00
C TYR A 9 -17.48 -26.73 -3.57
N LEU A 10 -17.96 -25.83 -2.71
CA LEU A 10 -17.50 -25.70 -1.32
C LEU A 10 -18.70 -25.64 -0.39
N ASP A 11 -18.65 -26.42 0.68
CA ASP A 11 -19.58 -26.35 1.80
C ASP A 11 -19.03 -25.33 2.81
N VAL A 12 -19.45 -24.10 2.67
CA VAL A 12 -18.98 -22.96 3.48
C VAL A 12 -20.14 -22.00 3.79
N ASP A 13 -20.11 -21.43 4.97
CA ASP A 13 -20.97 -20.31 5.32
C ASP A 13 -20.38 -19.01 4.76
N LEU A 14 -21.23 -18.11 4.27
CA LEU A 14 -20.82 -16.86 3.66
C LEU A 14 -21.46 -15.67 4.36
N ASP A 15 -20.66 -14.86 5.03
CA ASP A 15 -21.05 -13.52 5.46
C ASP A 15 -21.02 -12.59 4.24
N TYR A 16 -22.20 -12.10 3.84
CA TYR A 16 -22.32 -11.23 2.68
C TYR A 16 -22.52 -9.77 3.07
N TYR A 17 -21.67 -8.91 2.53
CA TYR A 17 -21.74 -7.45 2.68
C TYR A 17 -21.96 -6.81 1.32
N ASP A 18 -23.07 -6.08 1.16
CA ASP A 18 -23.36 -5.34 -0.07
C ASP A 18 -22.56 -4.02 -0.10
N LEU A 19 -21.51 -4.01 -0.90
CA LEU A 19 -20.66 -2.82 -1.15
C LEU A 19 -21.10 -2.05 -2.41
N GLY A 20 -22.34 -2.24 -2.87
CA GLY A 20 -22.95 -1.42 -3.91
C GLY A 20 -23.06 0.04 -3.45
N ILE A 21 -23.00 0.96 -4.44
CA ILE A 21 -22.89 2.39 -4.12
C ILE A 21 -24.13 2.91 -3.37
N GLU A 22 -25.30 2.40 -3.70
CA GLU A 22 -26.56 2.78 -3.06
C GLU A 22 -26.59 2.36 -1.58
N ASN A 23 -26.18 1.12 -1.28
CA ASN A 23 -26.15 0.63 0.11
C ASN A 23 -25.04 1.31 0.93
N ARG A 24 -23.91 1.62 0.30
CA ARG A 24 -22.85 2.39 0.95
C ARG A 24 -23.33 3.81 1.30
N ASP A 25 -24.06 4.47 0.40
CA ASP A 25 -24.64 5.79 0.66
C ASP A 25 -25.72 5.74 1.74
N ALA A 26 -26.57 4.72 1.72
CA ALA A 26 -27.61 4.52 2.73
C ALA A 26 -27.05 4.30 4.14
N THR A 27 -25.90 3.61 4.24
CA THR A 27 -25.23 3.27 5.50
C THR A 27 -24.10 4.22 5.89
N ASP A 28 -23.96 5.36 5.20
CA ASP A 28 -22.85 6.29 5.37
C ASP A 28 -21.46 5.60 5.30
N ASP A 29 -21.34 4.62 4.41
CA ASP A 29 -20.19 3.74 4.18
C ASP A 29 -19.83 2.82 5.37
N GLN A 30 -20.67 2.72 6.39
CA GLN A 30 -20.46 1.83 7.55
C GLN A 30 -20.33 0.36 7.11
N VAL A 31 -21.09 -0.07 6.10
CA VAL A 31 -21.01 -1.44 5.55
C VAL A 31 -19.59 -1.81 5.08
N THR A 32 -18.81 -0.86 4.57
CA THR A 32 -17.41 -1.10 4.18
C THR A 32 -16.53 -1.38 5.39
N VAL A 33 -16.76 -0.67 6.49
CA VAL A 33 -16.03 -0.88 7.75
C VAL A 33 -16.41 -2.24 8.35
N ASP A 34 -17.69 -2.59 8.34
CA ASP A 34 -18.18 -3.86 8.87
C ASP A 34 -17.66 -5.06 8.06
N ALA A 35 -17.61 -4.94 6.74
CA ALA A 35 -16.98 -5.93 5.86
C ALA A 35 -15.50 -6.13 6.19
N ALA A 36 -14.75 -5.05 6.40
CA ALA A 36 -13.33 -5.14 6.78
C ALA A 36 -13.14 -5.82 8.14
N LYS A 37 -13.96 -5.49 9.14
CA LYS A 37 -13.93 -6.14 10.46
C LYS A 37 -14.29 -7.62 10.39
N ALA A 38 -15.24 -8.00 9.52
CA ALA A 38 -15.55 -9.39 9.28
C ALA A 38 -14.35 -10.15 8.69
N ILE A 39 -13.65 -9.56 7.71
CA ILE A 39 -12.42 -10.17 7.17
C ILE A 39 -11.35 -10.33 8.26
N GLN A 40 -11.20 -9.37 9.17
CA GLN A 40 -10.27 -9.52 10.31
C GLN A 40 -10.64 -10.70 11.21
N ARG A 41 -11.94 -10.90 11.46
CA ARG A 41 -12.44 -12.00 12.29
C ARG A 41 -12.29 -13.36 11.63
N GLU A 42 -12.66 -13.47 10.36
CA GLU A 42 -12.68 -14.72 9.59
C GLU A 42 -11.35 -15.03 8.89
N HIS A 43 -10.40 -14.08 8.85
CA HIS A 43 -9.08 -14.16 8.20
C HIS A 43 -9.12 -14.42 6.69
N VAL A 44 -10.27 -14.31 6.06
CA VAL A 44 -10.46 -14.48 4.62
C VAL A 44 -11.60 -13.59 4.11
N GLY A 45 -11.48 -13.11 2.88
CA GLY A 45 -12.53 -12.35 2.23
C GLY A 45 -12.36 -12.31 0.71
N VAL A 46 -13.48 -12.27 0.01
CA VAL A 46 -13.51 -12.10 -1.45
C VAL A 46 -14.26 -10.82 -1.78
N LYS A 47 -13.57 -9.84 -2.31
CA LYS A 47 -14.19 -8.57 -2.73
C LYS A 47 -14.33 -8.53 -4.25
N CYS A 48 -15.54 -8.26 -4.71
CA CYS A 48 -15.82 -7.97 -6.11
C CYS A 48 -15.57 -6.50 -6.44
N ALA A 49 -15.59 -6.16 -7.74
CA ALA A 49 -15.48 -4.78 -8.20
C ALA A 49 -16.60 -3.90 -7.61
N THR A 50 -16.26 -2.65 -7.31
CA THR A 50 -17.18 -1.66 -6.78
C THR A 50 -16.98 -0.31 -7.48
N ILE A 51 -17.99 0.54 -7.47
CA ILE A 51 -17.90 1.89 -7.97
C ILE A 51 -17.23 2.79 -6.92
N THR A 52 -16.21 3.55 -7.35
CA THR A 52 -15.71 4.71 -6.61
C THR A 52 -16.26 5.94 -7.32
N PRO A 53 -17.17 6.72 -6.71
CA PRO A 53 -17.81 7.83 -7.38
C PRO A 53 -16.86 9.01 -7.60
N ASP A 54 -16.96 9.59 -8.76
CA ASP A 54 -16.49 10.94 -9.08
C ASP A 54 -17.67 11.93 -9.02
N GLU A 55 -17.44 13.20 -9.36
CA GLU A 55 -18.47 14.24 -9.34
C GLU A 55 -19.67 13.91 -10.25
N ALA A 56 -19.44 13.27 -11.40
CA ALA A 56 -20.48 12.85 -12.33
C ALA A 56 -21.34 11.74 -11.73
N ARG A 57 -20.69 10.75 -11.10
CA ARG A 57 -21.35 9.63 -10.42
C ARG A 57 -22.15 10.06 -9.20
N VAL A 58 -21.67 11.05 -8.44
CA VAL A 58 -22.45 11.63 -7.31
C VAL A 58 -23.78 12.18 -7.80
N LYS A 59 -23.78 12.87 -8.95
CA LYS A 59 -25.04 13.40 -9.56
C LYS A 59 -25.89 12.29 -10.15
N GLU A 60 -25.28 11.33 -10.86
CA GLU A 60 -26.00 10.21 -11.50
C GLU A 60 -26.76 9.36 -10.48
N PHE A 61 -26.13 9.03 -9.35
CA PHE A 61 -26.72 8.18 -8.32
C PHE A 61 -27.39 8.97 -7.18
N GLY A 62 -27.40 10.31 -7.22
CA GLY A 62 -27.99 11.15 -6.17
C GLY A 62 -27.36 10.94 -4.78
N LEU A 63 -26.04 10.77 -4.73
CA LEU A 63 -25.32 10.41 -3.49
C LEU A 63 -25.22 11.62 -2.56
N LYS A 64 -25.21 11.34 -1.25
CA LYS A 64 -25.00 12.34 -0.19
C LYS A 64 -23.65 13.04 -0.30
N LYS A 65 -22.63 12.31 -0.74
CA LYS A 65 -21.26 12.84 -0.93
C LYS A 65 -20.43 11.94 -1.86
N MET A 66 -19.26 12.40 -2.24
CA MET A 66 -18.27 11.62 -2.99
C MET A 66 -17.54 10.65 -2.05
N TRP A 67 -18.06 9.41 -1.95
CA TRP A 67 -17.51 8.38 -1.10
C TRP A 67 -16.11 7.95 -1.54
N LYS A 68 -15.22 7.71 -0.57
CA LYS A 68 -13.87 7.18 -0.82
C LYS A 68 -13.94 5.77 -1.41
N SER A 69 -12.85 5.32 -2.02
CA SER A 69 -12.76 3.94 -2.49
C SER A 69 -12.90 2.94 -1.34
N PRO A 70 -13.82 1.97 -1.42
CA PRO A 70 -13.94 0.94 -0.40
C PRO A 70 -12.70 0.05 -0.32
N ASN A 71 -11.93 -0.07 -1.42
CA ASN A 71 -10.64 -0.76 -1.41
C ASN A 71 -9.67 -0.08 -0.44
N GLY A 72 -9.59 1.25 -0.48
CA GLY A 72 -8.74 2.03 0.42
C GLY A 72 -9.17 1.86 1.88
N THR A 73 -10.46 1.97 2.17
CA THR A 73 -11.00 1.80 3.53
C THR A 73 -10.69 0.41 4.08
N ILE A 74 -10.97 -0.66 3.32
CA ILE A 74 -10.71 -2.04 3.74
C ILE A 74 -9.22 -2.26 3.99
N ARG A 75 -8.35 -1.86 3.05
CA ARG A 75 -6.90 -2.03 3.19
C ARG A 75 -6.33 -1.32 4.41
N ASN A 76 -6.82 -0.11 4.71
CA ASN A 76 -6.35 0.64 5.87
C ASN A 76 -6.82 0.03 7.20
N ILE A 77 -7.96 -0.63 7.23
CA ILE A 77 -8.46 -1.34 8.43
C ILE A 77 -7.69 -2.65 8.62
N LEU A 78 -7.50 -3.40 7.54
CA LEU A 78 -6.79 -4.68 7.59
C LEU A 78 -5.27 -4.51 7.81
N GLY A 79 -4.70 -3.45 7.28
CA GLY A 79 -3.24 -3.32 7.15
C GLY A 79 -2.67 -4.34 6.17
N GLY A 80 -1.35 -4.52 6.22
CA GLY A 80 -0.68 -5.60 5.51
C GLY A 80 -0.10 -5.22 4.16
N THR A 81 0.23 -6.25 3.38
CA THR A 81 0.96 -6.14 2.13
C THR A 81 0.15 -6.76 1.00
N ILE A 82 0.14 -6.11 -0.15
CA ILE A 82 -0.46 -6.66 -1.36
C ILE A 82 0.66 -7.21 -2.24
N PHE A 83 0.59 -8.49 -2.54
CA PHE A 83 1.50 -9.13 -3.48
C PHE A 83 0.83 -9.25 -4.84
N ARG A 84 1.45 -8.66 -5.86
CA ARG A 84 1.02 -8.77 -7.26
C ARG A 84 2.01 -9.62 -8.01
N GLU A 85 1.70 -10.90 -8.15
CA GLU A 85 2.50 -11.85 -8.92
C GLU A 85 1.90 -12.02 -10.32
N PRO A 86 2.60 -11.61 -11.39
CA PRO A 86 2.10 -11.77 -12.74
C PRO A 86 2.16 -13.23 -13.19
N ILE A 87 1.20 -13.63 -13.99
CA ILE A 87 1.20 -14.94 -14.66
C ILE A 87 2.06 -14.80 -15.93
N VAL A 88 3.19 -15.50 -15.96
CA VAL A 88 4.06 -15.54 -17.13
C VAL A 88 3.63 -16.67 -18.07
N MET A 89 3.08 -16.31 -19.22
CA MET A 89 2.61 -17.27 -20.24
C MET A 89 3.61 -17.39 -21.38
N SER A 90 3.90 -18.63 -21.81
CA SER A 90 4.90 -18.91 -22.86
C SER A 90 4.46 -18.43 -24.26
N ASN A 91 3.15 -18.41 -24.50
CA ASN A 91 2.54 -18.06 -25.79
C ASN A 91 2.13 -16.59 -25.92
N VAL A 92 2.36 -15.79 -24.90
CA VAL A 92 2.08 -14.33 -24.91
C VAL A 92 3.40 -13.59 -24.85
N PRO A 93 3.75 -12.78 -25.87
CA PRO A 93 4.97 -11.97 -25.86
C PRO A 93 4.97 -11.00 -24.67
N ARG A 94 6.09 -10.92 -23.97
CA ARG A 94 6.31 -9.98 -22.87
C ARG A 94 6.80 -8.64 -23.41
N LEU A 95 6.44 -7.56 -22.74
CA LEU A 95 6.90 -6.21 -23.10
C LEU A 95 8.45 -6.13 -23.09
N VAL A 96 9.07 -6.74 -22.07
CA VAL A 96 10.52 -6.93 -22.01
C VAL A 96 10.80 -8.40 -22.22
N PRO A 97 11.40 -8.79 -23.36
CA PRO A 97 11.64 -10.21 -23.70
C PRO A 97 12.48 -10.96 -22.67
N GLY A 98 13.37 -10.26 -21.95
CA GLY A 98 14.20 -10.83 -20.89
C GLY A 98 13.45 -11.29 -19.65
N TRP A 99 12.23 -10.86 -19.42
CA TRP A 99 11.43 -11.28 -18.26
C TRP A 99 10.95 -12.72 -18.41
N THR A 100 11.74 -13.66 -17.94
CA THR A 100 11.44 -15.10 -18.01
C THR A 100 10.81 -15.64 -16.72
N LYS A 101 10.88 -14.87 -15.62
CA LYS A 101 10.28 -15.18 -14.33
C LYS A 101 9.43 -13.99 -13.85
N PRO A 102 8.45 -14.20 -12.98
CA PRO A 102 7.64 -13.10 -12.46
C PRO A 102 8.47 -12.12 -11.64
N ILE A 103 8.19 -10.82 -11.80
CA ILE A 103 8.57 -9.78 -10.84
C ILE A 103 7.37 -9.59 -9.91
N VAL A 104 7.52 -9.99 -8.65
CA VAL A 104 6.44 -9.89 -7.68
C VAL A 104 6.50 -8.54 -7.00
N VAL A 105 5.57 -7.64 -7.32
CA VAL A 105 5.46 -6.35 -6.64
C VAL A 105 4.76 -6.54 -5.30
N ALA A 106 5.47 -6.27 -4.21
CA ALA A 106 4.93 -6.22 -2.85
C ALA A 106 4.66 -4.76 -2.49
N ARG A 107 3.36 -4.40 -2.40
CA ARG A 107 2.94 -3.04 -2.05
C ARG A 107 2.66 -2.94 -0.55
N HIS A 108 3.27 -1.96 0.11
CA HIS A 108 2.88 -1.56 1.46
C HIS A 108 1.53 -0.85 1.42
N ALA A 109 0.45 -1.53 1.78
CA ALA A 109 -0.92 -1.02 1.60
C ALA A 109 -1.39 -0.09 2.73
N PHE A 110 -0.49 0.72 3.28
CA PHE A 110 -0.77 1.63 4.40
C PHE A 110 -0.05 2.97 4.24
N GLY A 111 -0.71 4.05 4.68
CA GLY A 111 -0.08 5.37 4.80
C GLY A 111 0.30 6.02 3.47
N ASP A 112 1.36 6.81 3.50
CA ASP A 112 1.94 7.57 2.40
C ASP A 112 0.91 8.49 1.72
N GLN A 113 0.98 8.67 0.40
CA GLN A 113 0.09 9.54 -0.36
C GLN A 113 -1.39 9.12 -0.27
N TYR A 114 -1.68 7.84 -0.03
CA TYR A 114 -3.06 7.32 0.10
C TYR A 114 -3.75 7.71 1.40
N LYS A 115 -3.02 8.22 2.38
CA LYS A 115 -3.51 8.76 3.65
C LYS A 115 -3.02 10.19 3.90
N ALA A 116 -2.52 10.85 2.87
CA ALA A 116 -2.08 12.22 2.98
C ALA A 116 -3.24 13.18 3.28
N THR A 117 -2.93 14.23 4.00
CA THR A 117 -3.75 15.45 4.05
C THR A 117 -3.22 16.39 3.00
N ASP A 118 -3.98 16.57 1.90
CA ASP A 118 -3.64 17.48 0.82
C ASP A 118 -4.71 18.56 0.66
N PHE A 119 -4.30 19.77 0.36
CA PHE A 119 -5.18 20.92 0.25
C PHE A 119 -4.61 22.04 -0.62
N LYS A 120 -5.50 22.88 -1.11
CA LYS A 120 -5.13 24.13 -1.82
C LYS A 120 -4.81 25.21 -0.80
N VAL A 121 -3.70 25.92 -1.00
CA VAL A 121 -3.33 27.13 -0.27
C VAL A 121 -3.83 28.34 -1.05
N PRO A 122 -4.77 29.13 -0.50
CA PRO A 122 -5.52 30.13 -1.26
C PRO A 122 -4.75 31.43 -1.57
N GLY A 123 -3.61 31.69 -0.90
CA GLY A 123 -2.87 32.93 -1.05
C GLY A 123 -1.64 33.00 -0.16
N ALA A 124 -1.17 34.22 0.10
CA ALA A 124 0.01 34.46 0.93
C ALA A 124 -0.17 33.98 2.37
N GLY A 125 0.85 33.35 2.91
CA GLY A 125 0.86 32.85 4.28
C GLY A 125 1.98 31.86 4.54
N THR A 126 2.14 31.47 5.80
CA THR A 126 3.14 30.49 6.22
C THR A 126 2.49 29.14 6.49
N LEU A 127 3.02 28.08 5.87
CA LEU A 127 2.66 26.71 6.19
C LEU A 127 3.61 26.19 7.27
N THR A 128 3.04 25.73 8.39
CA THR A 128 3.75 25.03 9.45
C THR A 128 3.16 23.66 9.71
N VAL A 129 4.00 22.73 10.15
CA VAL A 129 3.59 21.42 10.66
C VAL A 129 4.08 21.27 12.07
N THR A 130 3.17 20.95 13.00
CA THR A 130 3.48 20.83 14.42
C THR A 130 3.16 19.42 14.89
N PHE A 131 4.11 18.77 15.54
CA PHE A 131 3.91 17.55 16.30
C PHE A 131 3.83 17.92 17.79
N THR A 132 2.71 17.55 18.43
CA THR A 132 2.49 17.80 19.86
C THR A 132 2.61 16.47 20.61
N PRO A 133 3.66 16.29 21.45
CA PRO A 133 3.82 15.10 22.27
C PRO A 133 2.72 14.97 23.33
N GLU A 134 2.27 13.72 23.61
CA GLU A 134 1.29 13.45 24.68
C GLU A 134 1.88 13.53 26.09
N ASP A 135 3.19 13.39 26.23
CA ASP A 135 3.90 13.45 27.53
C ASP A 135 4.09 14.86 28.07
N GLY A 136 3.60 15.88 27.35
CA GLY A 136 3.71 17.30 27.73
C GLY A 136 5.07 17.93 27.44
N SER A 137 5.96 17.26 26.74
CA SER A 137 7.20 17.88 26.25
C SER A 137 6.90 18.93 25.17
N GLU A 138 7.90 19.79 24.89
CA GLU A 138 7.75 20.88 23.94
C GLU A 138 7.35 20.39 22.54
N PRO A 139 6.37 21.05 21.91
CA PRO A 139 5.98 20.74 20.52
C PRO A 139 7.15 20.92 19.55
N ILE A 140 7.20 20.04 18.55
CA ILE A 140 8.15 20.16 17.45
C ILE A 140 7.45 20.85 16.29
N GLU A 141 7.91 22.03 15.92
CA GLU A 141 7.35 22.82 14.82
C GLU A 141 8.33 22.95 13.66
N HIS A 142 7.82 22.73 12.45
CA HIS A 142 8.56 22.95 11.22
C HIS A 142 7.84 23.97 10.34
N VAL A 143 8.48 25.06 10.01
CA VAL A 143 8.05 25.94 8.92
C VAL A 143 8.39 25.24 7.62
N VAL A 144 7.34 24.87 6.85
CA VAL A 144 7.48 24.14 5.59
C VAL A 144 7.76 25.11 4.44
N TYR A 145 6.92 26.14 4.31
CA TYR A 145 7.05 27.11 3.23
C TYR A 145 6.29 28.42 3.50
N ASN A 146 6.79 29.52 2.95
CA ASN A 146 6.14 30.83 2.97
C ASN A 146 5.56 31.10 1.56
N TYR A 147 4.23 31.02 1.42
CA TYR A 147 3.55 31.23 0.16
C TYR A 147 3.39 32.72 -0.18
N GLY A 148 3.52 33.02 -1.46
CA GLY A 148 3.17 34.33 -2.03
C GLY A 148 1.68 34.47 -2.32
N PRO A 149 1.26 35.64 -2.94
CA PRO A 149 -0.15 35.96 -3.18
C PRO A 149 -0.93 34.92 -4.01
N ASP A 150 -0.25 34.21 -4.90
CA ASP A 150 -0.89 33.23 -5.78
C ASP A 150 -1.21 31.90 -5.09
N GLY A 151 -0.73 31.69 -3.82
CA GLY A 151 -0.96 30.46 -3.08
C GLY A 151 -0.26 29.26 -3.67
N GLY A 152 -0.92 28.09 -3.66
CA GLY A 152 -0.38 26.84 -4.18
C GLY A 152 -1.11 25.62 -3.65
N VAL A 153 -0.35 24.54 -3.43
CA VAL A 153 -0.83 23.28 -2.85
C VAL A 153 0.11 22.79 -1.76
N ALA A 154 -0.42 22.04 -0.82
CA ALA A 154 0.36 21.42 0.24
C ALA A 154 -0.11 19.99 0.51
N GLN A 155 0.81 19.14 0.97
CA GLN A 155 0.52 17.77 1.34
C GLN A 155 1.35 17.36 2.56
N VAL A 156 0.69 16.71 3.52
CA VAL A 156 1.35 16.05 4.65
C VAL A 156 0.99 14.56 4.64
N GLN A 157 2.00 13.71 4.74
CA GLN A 157 1.84 12.27 4.76
C GLN A 157 2.53 11.66 5.98
N TYR A 158 2.15 10.43 6.36
CA TYR A 158 2.73 9.72 7.49
C TYR A 158 2.80 8.22 7.25
N ASN A 159 3.60 7.55 8.07
CA ASN A 159 3.60 6.10 8.24
C ASN A 159 3.93 5.76 9.71
N VAL A 160 3.81 4.50 10.11
CA VAL A 160 4.08 4.04 11.47
C VAL A 160 5.01 2.84 11.49
N ASN A 161 5.89 2.79 12.48
CA ASN A 161 6.95 1.78 12.57
C ASN A 161 6.45 0.34 12.56
N ASP A 162 5.35 0.06 13.26
CA ASP A 162 4.78 -1.31 13.31
C ASP A 162 4.26 -1.77 11.96
N SER A 163 3.65 -0.84 11.17
CA SER A 163 3.22 -1.15 9.82
C SER A 163 4.41 -1.42 8.89
N ILE A 164 5.49 -0.65 9.02
CA ILE A 164 6.72 -0.87 8.23
C ILE A 164 7.37 -2.19 8.60
N ARG A 165 7.47 -2.54 9.90
CA ARG A 165 7.97 -3.86 10.36
C ARG A 165 7.12 -5.01 9.84
N GLY A 166 5.79 -4.88 9.91
CA GLY A 166 4.86 -5.86 9.34
C GLY A 166 5.05 -6.07 7.85
N PHE A 167 5.26 -4.98 7.10
CA PHE A 167 5.56 -5.01 5.67
C PHE A 167 6.89 -5.73 5.37
N ALA A 168 7.94 -5.44 6.12
CA ALA A 168 9.24 -6.12 5.99
C ALA A 168 9.10 -7.63 6.20
N ARG A 169 8.46 -8.06 7.31
CA ARG A 169 8.21 -9.47 7.60
C ARG A 169 7.39 -10.17 6.51
N ALA A 170 6.35 -9.52 5.99
CA ALA A 170 5.54 -10.05 4.91
C ALA A 170 6.37 -10.30 3.65
N CYS A 171 7.22 -9.33 3.25
CA CYS A 171 8.10 -9.45 2.10
C CYS A 171 9.12 -10.58 2.27
N PHE A 172 9.77 -10.67 3.43
CA PHE A 172 10.77 -11.71 3.69
C PHE A 172 10.15 -13.12 3.76
N ASN A 173 8.99 -13.27 4.40
CA ASN A 173 8.28 -14.54 4.42
C ASN A 173 7.86 -14.98 3.02
N TYR A 174 7.36 -14.04 2.19
CA TYR A 174 6.96 -14.35 0.82
C TYR A 174 8.19 -14.70 -0.04
N GLY A 175 9.32 -14.01 0.16
CA GLY A 175 10.59 -14.32 -0.49
C GLY A 175 11.05 -15.74 -0.19
N LEU A 176 11.06 -16.16 1.08
CA LEU A 176 11.38 -17.54 1.50
C LEU A 176 10.41 -18.55 0.88
N MET A 177 9.10 -18.28 0.93
CA MET A 177 8.08 -19.17 0.35
C MET A 177 8.26 -19.38 -1.16
N ARG A 178 8.67 -18.35 -1.89
CA ARG A 178 8.88 -18.38 -3.35
C ARG A 178 10.30 -18.81 -3.77
N GLY A 179 11.26 -18.83 -2.84
CA GLY A 179 12.67 -18.99 -3.16
C GLY A 179 13.22 -17.79 -3.95
N TYR A 180 12.80 -16.57 -3.61
CA TYR A 180 13.14 -15.33 -4.30
C TYR A 180 13.85 -14.35 -3.39
N PRO A 181 14.91 -13.65 -3.88
CA PRO A 181 15.49 -12.52 -3.17
C PRO A 181 14.49 -11.37 -3.05
N VAL A 182 14.72 -10.49 -2.07
CA VAL A 182 13.89 -9.30 -1.82
C VAL A 182 14.69 -8.04 -2.06
N TYR A 183 14.12 -7.12 -2.84
CA TYR A 183 14.66 -5.79 -3.08
C TYR A 183 13.67 -4.75 -2.56
N LEU A 184 14.07 -3.95 -1.55
CA LEU A 184 13.33 -2.77 -1.13
C LEU A 184 13.78 -1.57 -1.95
N SER A 185 12.87 -0.83 -2.55
CA SER A 185 13.20 0.43 -3.20
C SER A 185 12.65 1.64 -2.46
N THR A 186 13.48 2.67 -2.32
CA THR A 186 13.12 3.96 -1.72
C THR A 186 13.88 5.10 -2.40
N LYS A 187 13.58 6.34 -2.02
CA LYS A 187 14.38 7.52 -2.40
C LYS A 187 14.96 8.19 -1.14
N ASN A 188 15.59 7.40 -0.27
CA ASN A 188 16.14 7.85 1.00
C ASN A 188 17.25 8.91 0.86
N THR A 189 17.86 9.05 -0.31
CA THR A 189 18.81 10.13 -0.60
C THR A 189 18.15 11.51 -0.62
N ILE A 190 16.84 11.58 -0.87
CA ILE A 190 16.02 12.79 -0.86
C ILE A 190 15.14 12.81 0.39
N LEU A 191 14.34 11.79 0.62
CA LEU A 191 13.45 11.64 1.78
C LEU A 191 14.22 10.96 2.93
N LYS A 192 15.24 11.67 3.47
CA LYS A 192 16.22 11.07 4.39
C LYS A 192 15.61 10.48 5.65
N ALA A 193 14.64 11.17 6.26
CA ALA A 193 13.94 10.67 7.45
C ALA A 193 12.84 9.66 7.07
N TYR A 194 11.96 10.03 6.15
CA TYR A 194 10.78 9.22 5.83
C TYR A 194 11.16 7.89 5.17
N ASP A 195 11.89 7.93 4.06
CA ASP A 195 12.34 6.73 3.36
C ASP A 195 13.49 6.03 4.08
N GLY A 196 14.30 6.80 4.82
CA GLY A 196 15.32 6.27 5.73
C GLY A 196 14.73 5.33 6.77
N GLN A 197 13.56 5.66 7.34
CA GLN A 197 12.86 4.80 8.29
C GLN A 197 12.48 3.45 7.68
N PHE A 198 12.01 3.41 6.43
CA PHE A 198 11.75 2.14 5.72
C PHE A 198 13.01 1.33 5.53
N LYS A 199 14.09 1.97 5.04
CA LYS A 199 15.37 1.32 4.80
C LYS A 199 15.94 0.71 6.10
N ASP A 200 15.96 1.48 7.17
CA ASP A 200 16.56 1.08 8.44
C ASP A 200 15.72 -0.01 9.12
N THR A 201 14.38 0.11 9.10
CA THR A 201 13.49 -0.92 9.65
C THR A 201 13.60 -2.25 8.89
N PHE A 202 13.68 -2.22 7.55
CA PHE A 202 13.88 -3.45 6.77
C PHE A 202 15.23 -4.10 7.08
N ALA A 203 16.29 -3.31 7.21
CA ALA A 203 17.62 -3.82 7.58
C ALA A 203 17.61 -4.44 8.98
N GLU A 204 16.99 -3.77 9.97
CA GLU A 204 16.84 -4.28 11.33
C GLU A 204 16.08 -5.62 11.37
N VAL A 205 14.92 -5.69 10.71
CA VAL A 205 14.11 -6.92 10.65
C VAL A 205 14.87 -8.04 9.94
N PHE A 206 15.58 -7.73 8.85
CA PHE A 206 16.38 -8.71 8.12
C PHE A 206 17.48 -9.30 9.01
N GLU A 207 18.31 -8.45 9.59
CA GLU A 207 19.44 -8.89 10.42
C GLU A 207 19.00 -9.71 11.64
N ASN A 208 17.91 -9.28 12.29
CA ASN A 208 17.48 -9.92 13.55
C ASN A 208 16.60 -11.15 13.36
N GLU A 209 15.84 -11.28 12.27
CA GLU A 209 14.78 -12.28 12.14
C GLU A 209 14.96 -13.22 10.94
N TYR A 210 15.65 -12.77 9.87
CA TYR A 210 15.64 -13.47 8.58
C TYR A 210 17.01 -13.83 8.01
N LYS A 211 18.08 -13.21 8.44
CA LYS A 211 19.43 -13.38 7.87
C LYS A 211 19.82 -14.85 7.74
N ASP A 212 19.81 -15.59 8.84
CA ASP A 212 20.20 -17.02 8.85
C ASP A 212 19.32 -17.86 7.92
N LYS A 213 18.02 -17.55 7.87
CA LYS A 213 17.05 -18.24 6.98
C LYS A 213 17.34 -17.99 5.51
N TYR A 214 17.71 -16.75 5.18
CA TYR A 214 18.05 -16.32 3.81
C TYR A 214 19.38 -16.92 3.38
N GLU A 215 20.40 -16.90 4.24
CA GLU A 215 21.69 -17.53 4.00
C GLU A 215 21.53 -19.04 3.77
N ALA A 216 20.78 -19.73 4.61
CA ALA A 216 20.48 -21.15 4.47
C ALA A 216 19.73 -21.49 3.18
N ALA A 217 18.88 -20.56 2.69
CA ALA A 217 18.14 -20.71 1.43
C ALA A 217 18.94 -20.24 0.19
N GLY A 218 20.13 -19.66 0.35
CA GLY A 218 20.91 -19.06 -0.73
C GLY A 218 20.25 -17.83 -1.32
N LEU A 219 19.47 -17.08 -0.52
CA LEU A 219 18.75 -15.88 -0.93
C LEU A 219 19.40 -14.62 -0.36
N THR A 220 19.08 -13.47 -0.97
CA THR A 220 19.61 -12.16 -0.56
C THR A 220 18.51 -11.15 -0.32
N TYR A 221 18.83 -10.14 0.48
CA TYR A 221 18.08 -8.90 0.61
C TYR A 221 18.98 -7.71 0.25
N GLU A 222 18.45 -6.78 -0.53
CA GLU A 222 19.12 -5.52 -0.83
C GLU A 222 18.13 -4.36 -0.77
N HIS A 223 18.61 -3.20 -0.29
CA HIS A 223 17.96 -1.92 -0.48
C HIS A 223 18.55 -1.22 -1.70
N ARG A 224 17.70 -0.67 -2.58
CA ARG A 224 18.10 0.08 -3.76
C ARG A 224 17.35 1.40 -3.88
N LEU A 225 17.92 2.38 -4.57
CA LEU A 225 17.18 3.57 -4.95
C LEU A 225 16.13 3.22 -6.00
N ILE A 226 14.97 3.88 -5.94
CA ILE A 226 13.84 3.55 -6.83
C ILE A 226 14.19 3.69 -8.31
N ASP A 227 14.93 4.72 -8.70
CA ASP A 227 15.38 4.94 -10.08
C ASP A 227 16.34 3.84 -10.56
N ASP A 228 17.27 3.40 -9.71
CA ASP A 228 18.16 2.27 -10.00
C ASP A 228 17.37 0.95 -10.10
N MET A 229 16.39 0.76 -9.21
CA MET A 229 15.56 -0.46 -9.24
C MET A 229 14.69 -0.54 -10.49
N VAL A 230 14.12 0.60 -10.96
CA VAL A 230 13.42 0.66 -12.25
C VAL A 230 14.34 0.27 -13.39
N ALA A 231 15.55 0.85 -13.45
CA ALA A 231 16.52 0.51 -14.50
C ALA A 231 16.96 -0.96 -14.44
N SER A 232 17.14 -1.50 -13.24
CA SER A 232 17.50 -2.91 -13.01
C SER A 232 16.36 -3.85 -13.43
N SER A 233 15.11 -3.51 -13.15
CA SER A 233 13.95 -4.32 -13.51
C SER A 233 13.82 -4.56 -15.01
N LEU A 234 14.25 -3.59 -15.83
CA LEU A 234 14.27 -3.70 -17.30
C LEU A 234 15.41 -4.56 -17.84
N LYS A 235 16.45 -4.79 -17.03
CA LYS A 235 17.64 -5.57 -17.40
C LYS A 235 17.63 -6.99 -16.87
N TRP A 236 16.99 -7.20 -15.73
CA TRP A 236 16.96 -8.49 -15.04
C TRP A 236 15.87 -9.42 -15.58
N HIS A 237 16.01 -10.71 -15.28
CA HIS A 237 15.13 -11.75 -15.81
C HIS A 237 13.85 -11.97 -14.98
N GLY A 238 13.66 -11.23 -13.90
CA GLY A 238 12.62 -11.48 -12.90
C GLY A 238 13.04 -12.52 -11.85
N GLY A 239 12.07 -13.10 -11.14
CA GLY A 239 12.32 -14.06 -10.06
C GLY A 239 12.77 -13.39 -8.76
N TYR A 240 12.14 -12.27 -8.41
CA TYR A 240 12.40 -11.55 -7.17
C TYR A 240 11.13 -10.87 -6.64
N ILE A 241 11.16 -10.52 -5.35
CA ILE A 241 10.16 -9.68 -4.69
C ILE A 241 10.65 -8.24 -4.73
N TRP A 242 9.85 -7.36 -5.30
CA TRP A 242 10.10 -5.92 -5.29
C TRP A 242 9.22 -5.26 -4.23
N ALA A 243 9.80 -4.97 -3.07
CA ALA A 243 9.11 -4.28 -1.97
C ALA A 243 9.06 -2.77 -2.26
N CYS A 244 7.84 -2.27 -2.42
CA CYS A 244 7.54 -0.88 -2.78
C CYS A 244 6.71 -0.21 -1.69
N LYS A 245 6.97 1.08 -1.43
CA LYS A 245 6.04 1.91 -0.66
C LYS A 245 4.69 1.98 -1.36
N ASN A 246 3.69 2.52 -0.66
CA ASN A 246 2.30 2.46 -1.09
C ASN A 246 2.07 2.98 -2.51
N TYR A 247 2.60 4.16 -2.85
CA TYR A 247 2.42 4.79 -4.16
C TYR A 247 3.17 4.05 -5.27
N ASP A 248 4.43 3.73 -5.04
CA ASP A 248 5.28 3.06 -6.04
C ASP A 248 4.78 1.63 -6.35
N GLY A 249 4.14 0.98 -5.38
CA GLY A 249 3.63 -0.39 -5.50
C GLY A 249 2.22 -0.49 -6.10
N ASP A 250 1.56 0.62 -6.39
CA ASP A 250 0.25 0.62 -6.99
C ASP A 250 0.36 0.62 -8.52
#